data_7af287369522d91149f23ea92ca147f3
#
_entry.id   7af287369522d91149f23ea92ca147f3
#
_cell.length_a   1.000
_cell.length_b   1.000
_cell.length_c   1.000
_cell.angle_alpha   90.00
_cell.angle_beta   90.00
_cell.angle_gamma   90.00
#
_symmetry.space_group_name_H-M   'P 1'
#
loop_
_entity.id
_entity.type
_entity.pdbx_description
1 polymer ?
#
loop_
_entity_poly.entity_id
_entity_poly.type
_entity_poly.pdbx_seq_one_letter_code
_entity_poly.pdbx_strand_id
1 'polypeptide(L)' 'MYVFKVNDISCNHCVQAITQAALEVDSNARINVDIADKTVSIESNTAQPLFKAAITEAGYTPE' A
#
# COMPACT_ATOMS: atom_id res chain seq x y z
N MET A 1 -5.10 -4.14 11.24
CA MET A 1 -4.02 -4.10 10.24
C MET A 1 -4.49 -4.75 8.95
N TYR A 2 -4.16 -4.13 7.83
CA TYR A 2 -4.54 -4.65 6.52
C TYR A 2 -3.29 -5.12 5.80
N VAL A 3 -3.39 -6.25 5.11
CA VAL A 3 -2.28 -6.81 4.34
C VAL A 3 -2.76 -7.02 2.91
N PHE A 4 -2.05 -6.40 1.97
CA PHE A 4 -2.36 -6.55 0.55
C PHE A 4 -1.22 -7.28 -0.14
N LYS A 5 -1.57 -8.21 -1.01
CA LYS A 5 -0.60 -8.83 -1.90
C LYS A 5 -0.54 -8.00 -3.17
N VAL A 6 0.64 -7.46 -3.49
CA VAL A 6 0.82 -6.61 -4.66
C VAL A 6 1.97 -7.15 -5.49
N ASN A 7 1.66 -8.00 -6.44
CA ASN A 7 2.68 -8.71 -7.22
C ASN A 7 3.49 -7.79 -8.13
N ASP A 8 2.99 -6.57 -8.35
CA ASP A 8 3.64 -5.60 -9.22
C ASP A 8 4.82 -4.88 -8.57
N ILE A 9 5.03 -5.07 -7.28
CA ILE A 9 6.13 -4.42 -6.57
C ILE A 9 7.45 -5.03 -7.01
N SER A 10 8.35 -4.19 -7.53
CA SER A 10 9.64 -4.70 -8.02
C SER A 10 10.83 -3.81 -7.69
N CYS A 11 10.61 -2.61 -7.13
CA CYS A 11 11.72 -1.69 -6.85
C CYS A 11 11.32 -0.69 -5.77
N ASN A 12 12.30 0.12 -5.32
CA ASN A 12 12.08 1.11 -4.28
C ASN A 12 11.12 2.22 -4.70
N HIS A 13 11.04 2.52 -5.97
CA HIS A 13 10.08 3.52 -6.46
C HIS A 13 8.64 3.07 -6.18
N CYS A 14 8.38 1.77 -6.32
CA CYS A 14 7.08 1.21 -6.01
C CYS A 14 6.75 1.39 -4.52
N VAL A 15 7.73 1.15 -3.66
CA VAL A 15 7.56 1.32 -2.22
C VAL A 15 7.16 2.76 -1.90
N GLN A 16 7.87 3.72 -2.47
CA GLN A 16 7.59 5.13 -2.22
C GLN A 16 6.21 5.54 -2.74
N ALA A 17 5.86 5.10 -3.95
CA ALA A 17 4.57 5.44 -4.55
C ALA A 17 3.40 4.88 -3.72
N ILE A 18 3.50 3.63 -3.30
CA ILE A 18 2.46 2.98 -2.51
C ILE A 18 2.35 3.63 -1.12
N THR A 19 3.50 3.88 -0.49
CA THR A 19 3.52 4.51 0.83
C THR A 19 2.88 5.89 0.77
N GLN A 20 3.24 6.68 -0.25
CA GLN A 20 2.70 8.02 -0.39
C GLN A 20 1.19 8.00 -0.66
N ALA A 21 0.75 7.08 -1.52
CA ALA A 21 -0.67 6.94 -1.81
C ALA A 21 -1.46 6.59 -0.55
N ALA A 22 -0.94 5.67 0.26
CA ALA A 22 -1.59 5.28 1.50
C ALA A 22 -1.62 6.42 2.52
N LEU A 23 -0.55 7.20 2.60
CA LEU A 23 -0.50 8.34 3.52
C LEU A 23 -1.46 9.46 3.11
N GLU A 24 -1.81 9.57 1.84
CA GLU A 24 -2.82 10.50 1.39
C GLU A 24 -4.22 10.10 1.85
N VAL A 25 -4.45 8.81 2.05
CA VAL A 25 -5.71 8.31 2.61
C VAL A 25 -5.78 8.57 4.10
N ASP A 26 -4.68 8.29 4.80
CA ASP A 26 -4.59 8.49 6.26
C ASP A 26 -3.16 8.84 6.62
N SER A 27 -2.92 10.10 6.95
CA SER A 27 -1.57 10.58 7.25
C SER A 27 -0.98 9.97 8.54
N ASN A 28 -1.81 9.36 9.36
CA ASN A 28 -1.36 8.70 10.59
C ASN A 28 -1.17 7.19 10.40
N ALA A 29 -1.42 6.66 9.21
CA ALA A 29 -1.26 5.24 8.95
C ALA A 29 0.21 4.84 8.99
N ARG A 30 0.45 3.60 9.39
CA ARG A 30 1.79 3.00 9.34
C ARG A 30 1.82 2.02 8.18
N ILE A 31 2.71 2.26 7.24
CA ILE A 31 2.81 1.46 6.04
C ILE A 31 4.17 0.75 6.03
N ASN A 32 4.14 -0.55 5.79
CA ASN A 32 5.33 -1.36 5.64
C ASN A 32 5.21 -2.17 4.35
N VAL A 33 6.15 -1.97 3.43
CA VAL A 33 6.14 -2.65 2.13
C VAL A 33 7.29 -3.64 2.11
N ASP A 34 6.98 -4.91 1.83
CA ASP A 34 7.98 -5.96 1.71
C ASP A 34 8.10 -6.37 0.25
N ILE A 35 9.21 -5.98 -0.38
CA ILE A 35 9.44 -6.27 -1.79
C ILE A 35 9.63 -7.77 -2.01
N ALA A 36 10.32 -8.44 -1.09
CA ALA A 36 10.60 -9.87 -1.23
C ALA A 36 9.31 -10.69 -1.22
N ASP A 37 8.38 -10.36 -0.31
CA ASP A 37 7.10 -11.05 -0.21
C ASP A 37 6.03 -10.40 -1.06
N LYS A 38 6.31 -9.24 -1.63
CA LYS A 38 5.36 -8.46 -2.44
C LYS A 38 4.09 -8.15 -1.66
N THR A 39 4.25 -7.77 -0.40
CA THR A 39 3.13 -7.45 0.47
C THR A 39 3.22 -6.02 0.98
N VAL A 40 2.05 -5.42 1.19
CA VAL A 40 1.91 -4.11 1.79
C VAL A 40 1.08 -4.25 3.04
N SER A 41 1.67 -3.91 4.19
CA SER A 41 0.98 -3.95 5.48
C SER A 41 0.65 -2.52 5.89
N ILE A 42 -0.61 -2.27 6.24
CA ILE A 42 -1.08 -0.95 6.63
C ILE A 42 -1.77 -1.04 7.97
N GLU A 43 -1.28 -0.26 8.94
CA GLU A 43 -1.91 -0.17 10.25
C GLU A 43 -2.63 1.17 10.34
N SER A 44 -3.96 1.12 10.38
CA SER A 44 -4.79 2.32 10.32
C SER A 44 -6.21 1.99 10.77
N ASN A 45 -6.93 3.03 11.20
CA ASN A 45 -8.36 2.94 11.52
C ASN A 45 -9.25 3.27 10.33
N THR A 46 -8.65 3.69 9.22
CA THR A 46 -9.40 4.01 8.01
C THR A 46 -9.82 2.71 7.31
N ALA A 47 -10.95 2.73 6.62
CA ALA A 47 -11.51 1.54 5.99
C ALA A 47 -10.57 0.97 4.91
N GLN A 48 -10.46 -0.35 4.87
CA GLN A 48 -9.56 -1.05 3.96
C GLN A 48 -9.79 -0.71 2.48
N PRO A 49 -11.03 -0.60 1.98
CA PRO A 49 -11.25 -0.31 0.56
C PRO A 49 -10.64 1.02 0.10
N LEU A 50 -10.49 1.98 0.99
CA LEU A 50 -9.88 3.27 0.65
C LEU A 50 -8.39 3.10 0.31
N PHE A 51 -7.69 2.25 1.06
CA PHE A 51 -6.29 1.95 0.78
C PHE A 51 -6.15 1.15 -0.52
N LYS A 52 -7.05 0.20 -0.73
CA LYS A 52 -7.03 -0.59 -1.96
C LYS A 52 -7.21 0.30 -3.18
N ALA A 53 -8.13 1.24 -3.12
CA ALA A 53 -8.36 2.20 -4.21
C ALA A 53 -7.13 3.07 -4.44
N ALA A 54 -6.48 3.53 -3.36
CA ALA A 54 -5.29 4.36 -3.47
C ALA A 54 -4.15 3.62 -4.15
N ILE A 55 -3.92 2.36 -3.77
CA ILE A 55 -2.88 1.53 -4.37
C ILE A 55 -3.18 1.31 -5.86
N THR A 56 -4.43 1.07 -6.19
CA THR A 56 -4.85 0.88 -7.59
C THR A 56 -4.61 2.15 -8.40
N GLU A 57 -4.93 3.31 -7.84
CA GLU A 57 -4.71 4.58 -8.53
C GLU A 57 -3.23 4.90 -8.71
N ALA A 58 -2.38 4.38 -7.84
CA ALA A 58 -0.93 4.53 -7.97
C ALA A 58 -0.36 3.68 -9.09
N GLY A 59 -1.16 2.81 -9.70
CA GLY A 59 -0.74 1.99 -10.83
C GLY A 59 -0.43 0.55 -10.47
N TYR A 60 -0.84 0.08 -9.30
CA TYR A 60 -0.56 -1.27 -8.83
C TYR A 60 -1.86 -2.05 -8.67
N THR A 61 -1.73 -3.38 -8.56
CA THR A 61 -2.89 -4.27 -8.49
C THR A 61 -2.88 -5.02 -7.16
N PRO A 62 -3.51 -4.48 -6.11
CA PRO A 62 -3.60 -5.18 -4.82
C PRO A 62 -4.59 -6.34 -4.92
N GLU A 63 -4.22 -7.44 -4.28
CA GLU A 63 -5.09 -8.62 -4.20
C GLU A 63 -5.70 -8.76 -2.82
#